data_ce92215150e898e50de568b0f2449c5d
#
_entry.id   ce92215150e898e50de568b0f2449c5d
#
_cell.length_a   1.000
_cell.length_b   1.000
_cell.length_c   1.000
_cell.angle_alpha   90.00
_cell.angle_beta   90.00
_cell.angle_gamma   90.00
#
_symmetry.space_group_name_H-M   'P 1'
#
loop_
_entity.id
_entity.type
_entity.pdbx_description
1 polymer ?
#
loop_
_entity_poly.entity_id
_entity_poly.type
_entity_poly.pdbx_seq_one_letter_code
_entity_poly.pdbx_strand_id
1 'polypeptide(L)'
;MRTKKFLAMAIALGLAVGMTAMPTLAADKKTVVFGDTTFNAENEEADINPQNTYAGWACIRYGVGETLFRYSDTMEIEPWIAKEYENIDELTWKITLNDGVVFSNGRACDGEAVK
;
A
#
# COMPACT_ATOMS: atom_id res chain seq x y z
N MET A 1 18.77 -42.06 36.52
CA MET A 1 17.56 -41.82 35.66
C MET A 1 16.67 -40.63 36.12
N ARG A 2 16.73 -40.17 37.37
CA ARG A 2 15.91 -39.06 37.90
C ARG A 2 16.38 -37.66 37.46
N THR A 3 17.67 -37.45 37.34
CA THR A 3 18.27 -36.14 36.98
C THR A 3 17.98 -35.67 35.55
N LYS A 4 17.88 -36.63 34.61
CA LYS A 4 17.55 -36.28 33.19
C LYS A 4 16.09 -35.80 33.00
N LYS A 5 15.18 -36.28 33.87
CA LYS A 5 13.75 -35.84 33.81
C LYS A 5 13.57 -34.43 34.38
N PHE A 6 14.36 -34.04 35.39
CA PHE A 6 14.33 -32.67 35.93
C PHE A 6 14.92 -31.65 34.96
N LEU A 7 15.98 -32.03 34.22
CA LEU A 7 16.61 -31.15 33.26
C LEU A 7 15.67 -30.89 32.06
N ALA A 8 14.96 -31.93 31.58
CA ALA A 8 13.97 -31.79 30.49
C ALA A 8 12.77 -30.90 30.89
N MET A 9 12.35 -30.99 32.17
CA MET A 9 11.24 -30.20 32.69
C MET A 9 11.64 -28.74 32.90
N ALA A 10 12.88 -28.45 33.27
CA ALA A 10 13.41 -27.09 33.41
C ALA A 10 13.54 -26.39 32.05
N ILE A 11 13.95 -27.13 31.01
CA ILE A 11 14.06 -26.59 29.67
C ILE A 11 12.65 -26.32 29.07
N ALA A 12 11.68 -27.18 29.32
CA ALA A 12 10.30 -26.98 28.89
C ALA A 12 9.61 -25.79 29.56
N LEU A 13 9.93 -25.55 30.88
CA LEU A 13 9.43 -24.39 31.59
C LEU A 13 10.11 -23.08 31.13
N GLY A 14 11.38 -23.13 30.79
CA GLY A 14 12.13 -21.98 30.27
C GLY A 14 11.64 -21.54 28.89
N LEU A 15 11.24 -22.47 28.02
CA LEU A 15 10.66 -22.19 26.71
C LEU A 15 9.23 -21.65 26.81
N ALA A 16 8.44 -22.07 27.81
CA ALA A 16 7.09 -21.58 28.01
C ALA A 16 7.04 -20.14 28.54
N VAL A 17 8.04 -19.69 29.29
CA VAL A 17 8.11 -18.30 29.78
C VAL A 17 8.64 -17.35 28.72
N GLY A 18 9.37 -17.83 27.71
CA GLY A 18 9.85 -17.02 26.59
C GLY A 18 8.77 -16.70 25.55
N MET A 19 7.61 -17.35 25.60
CA MET A 19 6.45 -17.10 24.74
C MET A 19 5.33 -16.30 25.44
N THR A 20 5.70 -15.46 26.41
CA THR A 20 4.75 -14.42 26.83
C THR A 20 4.57 -13.51 25.61
N ALA A 21 3.41 -13.62 24.98
CA ALA A 21 2.99 -12.73 23.91
C ALA A 21 3.36 -11.31 24.34
N MET A 22 4.26 -10.66 23.60
CA MET A 22 4.41 -9.23 23.74
C MET A 22 2.98 -8.66 23.64
N PRO A 23 2.54 -7.84 24.60
CA PRO A 23 1.25 -7.20 24.46
C PRO A 23 1.32 -6.46 23.13
N THR A 24 0.55 -6.91 22.15
CA THR A 24 0.35 -6.17 20.93
C THR A 24 -0.31 -4.87 21.36
N LEU A 25 0.47 -3.80 21.41
CA LEU A 25 -0.01 -2.42 21.63
C LEU A 25 -1.01 -1.96 20.55
N ALA A 26 -1.48 -2.89 19.74
CA ALA A 26 -2.38 -2.66 18.62
C ALA A 26 -3.87 -2.64 18.98
N ALA A 27 -4.26 -2.92 20.24
CA ALA A 27 -5.67 -3.09 20.58
C ALA A 27 -6.50 -1.81 20.50
N ASP A 28 -5.89 -0.62 20.56
CA ASP A 28 -6.64 0.65 20.57
C ASP A 28 -6.23 1.64 19.47
N LYS A 29 -5.25 1.32 18.64
CA LYS A 29 -4.82 2.21 17.56
C LYS A 29 -5.22 1.62 16.21
N LYS A 30 -6.15 2.29 15.52
CA LYS A 30 -6.48 2.03 14.11
C LYS A 30 -5.32 2.49 13.17
N THR A 31 -4.09 2.16 13.55
CA THR A 31 -2.89 2.56 12.83
C THR A 31 -2.16 1.30 12.38
N VAL A 32 -1.96 1.19 11.08
CA VAL A 32 -1.11 0.17 10.48
C VAL A 32 0.20 0.84 10.08
N VAL A 33 1.33 0.26 10.52
CA VAL A 33 2.66 0.75 10.14
C VAL A 33 3.21 -0.20 9.08
N PHE A 34 3.45 0.33 7.90
CA PHE A 34 4.12 -0.37 6.81
C PHE A 34 5.60 0.01 6.80
N GLY A 35 6.48 -0.99 6.81
CA GLY A 35 7.91 -0.81 6.58
C GLY A 35 8.28 -1.30 5.17
N ASP A 36 8.93 -0.46 4.39
CA ASP A 36 9.41 -0.78 3.05
C ASP A 36 10.77 -0.14 2.81
N THR A 37 11.65 -0.84 2.12
CA THR A 37 13.00 -0.37 1.79
C THR A 37 13.03 0.54 0.54
N THR A 38 11.93 0.66 -0.18
CA THR A 38 11.80 1.50 -1.37
C THR A 38 11.96 2.99 -1.04
N PHE A 39 11.51 3.40 0.17
CA PHE A 39 11.56 4.77 0.66
C PHE A 39 12.68 4.95 1.69
N ASN A 40 13.92 4.66 1.33
CA ASN A 40 15.03 4.88 2.24
C ASN A 40 15.61 6.30 2.08
N ALA A 41 16.13 6.85 3.18
CA ALA A 41 16.69 8.20 3.21
C ALA A 41 18.00 8.39 2.41
N GLU A 42 18.61 7.30 1.99
CA GLU A 42 19.85 7.30 1.20
C GLU A 42 19.57 7.43 -0.32
N ASN A 43 18.32 7.21 -0.70
CA ASN A 43 17.89 7.31 -2.09
C ASN A 43 17.21 8.67 -2.30
N GLU A 44 17.94 9.65 -2.83
CA GLU A 44 17.40 10.98 -3.16
C GLU A 44 16.23 10.93 -4.16
N GLU A 45 16.08 9.81 -4.85
CA GLU A 45 14.97 9.56 -5.78
C GLU A 45 13.74 8.91 -5.09
N ALA A 46 13.81 8.62 -3.79
CA ALA A 46 12.70 8.06 -3.01
C ALA A 46 11.63 9.11 -2.72
N ASP A 47 11.06 9.66 -3.78
CA ASP A 47 9.97 10.61 -3.74
C ASP A 47 8.61 9.90 -3.74
N ILE A 48 7.67 10.40 -2.93
CA ILE A 48 6.27 9.95 -2.93
C ILE A 48 5.52 10.57 -4.14
N ASN A 49 6.18 10.63 -5.27
CA ASN A 49 5.58 11.10 -6.50
C ASN A 49 5.26 9.92 -7.41
N PRO A 50 3.97 9.60 -7.65
CA PRO A 50 3.57 8.43 -8.44
C PRO A 50 4.03 8.48 -9.91
N GLN A 51 4.48 9.64 -10.39
CA GLN A 51 4.99 9.83 -11.75
C GLN A 51 6.51 9.72 -11.86
N ASN A 52 7.20 9.55 -10.73
CA ASN A 52 8.65 9.53 -10.67
C ASN A 52 9.17 8.21 -10.12
N THR A 53 10.05 7.54 -10.85
CA THR A 53 10.80 6.36 -10.45
C THR A 53 9.97 5.15 -9.96
N TYR A 54 10.66 4.12 -9.53
CA TYR A 54 10.09 2.93 -8.91
C TYR A 54 9.39 3.23 -7.56
N ALA A 55 9.87 4.22 -6.82
CA ALA A 55 9.24 4.67 -5.59
C ALA A 55 7.83 5.24 -5.84
N GLY A 56 7.64 5.95 -6.95
CA GLY A 56 6.32 6.42 -7.38
C GLY A 56 5.34 5.28 -7.62
N TRP A 57 5.78 4.20 -8.26
CA TRP A 57 4.96 3.01 -8.44
C TRP A 57 4.55 2.37 -7.10
N ALA A 58 5.44 2.34 -6.12
CA ALA A 58 5.13 1.83 -4.78
C ALA A 58 4.03 2.67 -4.08
N CYS A 59 3.95 3.99 -4.33
CA CYS A 59 2.87 4.83 -3.81
C CYS A 59 1.49 4.36 -4.27
N ILE A 60 1.36 3.99 -5.54
CA ILE A 60 0.11 3.44 -6.10
C ILE A 60 -0.20 2.09 -5.46
N ARG A 61 0.80 1.21 -5.35
CA ARG A 61 0.66 -0.13 -4.78
C ARG A 61 0.21 -0.12 -3.33
N TYR A 62 0.65 0.84 -2.55
CA TYR A 62 0.26 0.99 -1.13
C TYR A 62 -0.97 1.87 -0.91
N GLY A 63 -1.64 2.31 -1.97
CA GLY A 63 -2.87 3.09 -1.88
C GLY A 63 -2.66 4.53 -1.43
N VAL A 64 -1.44 5.07 -1.57
CA VAL A 64 -1.16 6.50 -1.34
C VAL A 64 -1.56 7.32 -2.55
N GLY A 65 -1.27 6.82 -3.75
CA GLY A 65 -1.71 7.39 -5.02
C GLY A 65 -2.81 6.56 -5.65
N GLU A 66 -3.60 7.19 -6.50
CA GLU A 66 -4.67 6.54 -7.26
C GLU A 66 -4.43 6.72 -8.76
N THR A 67 -5.01 5.82 -9.55
CA THR A 67 -4.89 5.81 -11.02
C THR A 67 -6.24 6.11 -11.67
N LEU A 68 -6.22 6.49 -12.93
CA LEU A 68 -7.46 6.69 -13.71
C LEU A 68 -8.25 5.39 -13.85
N PHE A 69 -7.54 4.30 -14.07
CA PHE A 69 -8.08 2.93 -14.18
C PHE A 69 -7.28 2.00 -13.28
N ARG A 70 -7.84 0.87 -12.93
CA ARG A 70 -7.17 -0.18 -12.17
C ARG A 70 -7.36 -1.53 -12.84
N TYR A 71 -6.60 -2.53 -12.40
CA TYR A 71 -6.84 -3.91 -12.76
C TYR A 71 -7.75 -4.60 -11.76
N SER A 72 -8.71 -5.38 -12.27
CA SER A 72 -9.50 -6.32 -11.48
C SER A 72 -8.67 -7.52 -11.04
N ASP A 73 -9.24 -8.38 -10.21
CA ASP A 73 -8.62 -9.65 -9.81
C ASP A 73 -8.41 -10.61 -11.00
N THR A 74 -9.13 -10.38 -12.11
CA THR A 74 -9.00 -11.13 -13.37
C THR A 74 -8.11 -10.42 -14.40
N MET A 75 -7.39 -9.36 -13.99
CA MET A 75 -6.51 -8.55 -14.84
C MET A 75 -7.24 -7.80 -15.96
N GLU A 76 -8.51 -7.52 -15.79
CA GLU A 76 -9.27 -6.65 -16.68
C GLU A 76 -9.15 -5.20 -16.22
N ILE A 77 -9.21 -4.25 -17.17
CA ILE A 77 -9.17 -2.82 -16.87
C ILE A 77 -10.55 -2.37 -16.38
N GLU A 78 -10.60 -1.83 -15.16
CA GLU A 78 -11.79 -1.27 -14.55
C GLU A 78 -11.68 0.25 -14.37
N PRO A 79 -12.80 0.98 -14.50
CA PRO A 79 -12.87 2.38 -14.10
C PRO A 79 -12.49 2.59 -12.64
N TRP A 80 -11.79 3.72 -12.33
CA TRP A 80 -11.48 4.14 -10.96
C TRP A 80 -11.71 5.64 -10.80
N ILE A 81 -10.68 6.51 -10.93
CA ILE A 81 -10.88 7.98 -11.00
C ILE A 81 -11.58 8.35 -12.32
N ALA A 82 -11.22 7.69 -13.40
CA ALA A 82 -11.95 7.80 -14.65
C ALA A 82 -13.21 6.92 -14.61
N LYS A 83 -14.26 7.42 -15.22
CA LYS A 83 -15.55 6.73 -15.38
C LYS A 83 -15.55 5.83 -16.63
N GLU A 84 -14.98 6.34 -17.71
CA GLU A 84 -14.97 5.67 -19.00
C GLU A 84 -13.84 6.18 -19.89
N TYR A 85 -13.51 5.41 -20.91
CA TYR A 85 -12.59 5.82 -21.97
C TYR A 85 -13.15 5.41 -23.34
N GLU A 86 -12.76 6.17 -24.35
CA GLU A 86 -13.16 5.95 -25.74
C GLU A 86 -11.93 6.16 -26.64
N ASN A 87 -11.64 5.21 -27.51
CA ASN A 87 -10.63 5.39 -28.54
C ASN A 87 -11.28 6.11 -29.74
N ILE A 88 -10.87 7.33 -30.02
CA ILE A 88 -11.38 8.15 -31.11
C ILE A 88 -10.71 7.78 -32.43
N ASP A 89 -9.40 7.61 -32.40
CA ASP A 89 -8.58 7.20 -33.53
C ASP A 89 -7.29 6.51 -33.03
N GLU A 90 -6.36 6.18 -33.94
CA GLU A 90 -5.15 5.43 -33.61
C GLU A 90 -4.26 6.08 -32.52
N LEU A 91 -4.35 7.40 -32.34
CA LEU A 91 -3.49 8.16 -31.44
C LEU A 91 -4.26 8.95 -30.36
N THR A 92 -5.59 8.98 -30.46
CA THR A 92 -6.43 9.84 -29.63
C THR A 92 -7.36 9.02 -28.75
N TRP A 93 -7.26 9.23 -27.46
CA TRP A 93 -8.14 8.68 -26.45
C TRP A 93 -8.88 9.78 -25.72
N LYS A 94 -10.17 9.60 -25.53
CA LYS A 94 -11.00 10.44 -24.68
C LYS A 94 -11.23 9.72 -23.37
N ILE A 95 -10.89 10.37 -22.28
CA ILE A 95 -11.08 9.87 -20.91
C ILE A 95 -12.08 10.78 -20.22
N THR A 96 -13.13 10.22 -19.66
CA THR A 96 -14.13 10.94 -18.87
C THR A 96 -13.90 10.63 -17.39
N LEU A 97 -13.74 11.65 -16.58
CA LEU A 97 -13.57 11.51 -15.13
C LEU A 97 -14.91 11.35 -14.42
N ASN A 98 -14.90 10.77 -13.23
CA ASN A 98 -16.05 10.79 -12.34
C ASN A 98 -16.30 12.21 -11.83
N ASP A 99 -17.56 12.52 -11.57
CA ASP A 99 -17.94 13.81 -10.99
C ASP A 99 -17.53 13.91 -9.53
N GLY A 100 -17.12 15.11 -9.11
CA GLY A 100 -16.87 15.41 -7.71
C GLY A 100 -15.58 14.81 -7.11
N VAL A 101 -14.68 14.28 -7.95
CA VAL A 101 -13.36 13.81 -7.48
C VAL A 101 -12.51 15.02 -7.06
N VAL A 102 -11.88 14.90 -5.90
CA VAL A 102 -10.99 15.93 -5.35
C VAL A 102 -9.68 15.32 -4.87
N PHE A 103 -8.60 16.07 -4.99
CA PHE A 103 -7.32 15.72 -4.38
C PHE A 103 -7.38 15.85 -2.84
N SER A 104 -6.42 15.25 -2.14
CA SER A 104 -6.31 15.31 -0.67
C SER A 104 -6.26 16.72 -0.09
N ASN A 105 -5.83 17.70 -0.87
CA ASN A 105 -5.82 19.13 -0.50
C ASN A 105 -7.15 19.85 -0.80
N GLY A 106 -8.17 19.15 -1.29
CA GLY A 106 -9.49 19.68 -1.62
C GLY A 106 -9.59 20.33 -3.02
N ARG A 107 -8.51 20.37 -3.82
CA ARG A 107 -8.57 20.85 -5.21
C ARG A 107 -9.38 19.86 -6.05
N ALA A 108 -10.20 20.36 -6.98
CA ALA A 108 -10.89 19.53 -7.94
C ALA A 108 -9.91 18.73 -8.82
N CYS A 109 -10.21 17.44 -9.00
CA CYS A 109 -9.51 16.57 -9.94
C CYS A 109 -10.26 16.62 -11.27
N ASP A 110 -10.00 17.64 -12.06
CA ASP A 110 -10.59 17.84 -13.38
C ASP A 110 -9.59 17.52 -14.51
N GLY A 111 -10.05 17.64 -15.76
CA GLY A 111 -9.21 17.33 -16.93
C GLY A 111 -7.96 18.21 -17.06
N GLU A 112 -7.97 19.43 -16.54
CA GLU A 112 -6.79 20.30 -16.53
C GLU A 112 -5.78 19.88 -15.46
N ALA A 113 -6.27 19.37 -14.34
CA ALA A 113 -5.42 18.89 -13.24
C ALA A 113 -4.76 17.54 -13.55
N VAL A 114 -5.38 16.72 -14.39
CA VAL A 114 -4.86 15.40 -14.81
C VAL A 114 -3.89 15.52 -15.99
N LYS A 115 -4.00 16.55 -16.81
CA LYS A 115 -3.15 16.84 -17.98
C LYS A 115 -1.73 17.23 -17.58
#